data_0399b6941d1f264e55c9c49f1c733c67
#
_entry.id   0399b6941d1f264e55c9c49f1c733c67
#
_cell.length_a   1.000
_cell.length_b   1.000
_cell.length_c   1.000
_cell.angle_alpha   90.00
_cell.angle_beta   90.00
_cell.angle_gamma   90.00
#
_symmetry.space_group_name_H-M   'P 1'
#
loop_
_entity.id
_entity.type
_entity.pdbx_description
1 polymer ?
#
loop_
_entity_poly.entity_id
_entity_poly.type
_entity_poly.pdbx_seq_one_letter_code
_entity_poly.pdbx_strand_id
1 'polypeptide(L)'
;MSEPSARRSRGRPPGPGVDLDSRREELLDAAELEIAGHGSDFGLAGVAKRAGLTRSAVYAAFTDRDDLLTALTRRHANRITADMAAVLNEVKDPRVQTRATVDVLARWMEDNPQLSAVLAPRMQAGVGDSQVTGFLEYIFDIAFTQIDGNRRAAAPWARAVIGAIWTAVQWWSETRTMERGELVDHVTDLIWEGFSGVGGAAVSLPDVHAPKRDHPGS
;
A
#
# COMPACT_ATOMS: atom_id res chain seq x y z
N MET A 1 33.20 -34.36 57.75
CA MET A 1 33.88 -33.73 56.58
C MET A 1 32.91 -33.77 55.39
N SER A 2 32.26 -32.69 55.14
CA SER A 2 31.25 -32.58 54.06
C SER A 2 31.85 -31.80 52.92
N GLU A 3 31.87 -32.38 51.72
CA GLU A 3 32.35 -31.73 50.50
C GLU A 3 31.32 -30.70 49.95
N PRO A 4 31.76 -29.58 49.37
CA PRO A 4 30.87 -28.57 48.83
C PRO A 4 30.40 -28.92 47.42
N SER A 5 29.10 -28.87 47.24
CA SER A 5 28.37 -29.04 46.01
C SER A 5 28.81 -28.04 44.93
N ALA A 6 29.13 -28.54 43.75
CA ALA A 6 29.50 -27.76 42.57
C ALA A 6 28.37 -26.84 42.09
N ARG A 7 28.64 -25.54 42.06
CA ARG A 7 27.74 -24.51 41.46
C ARG A 7 27.56 -24.77 39.96
N ARG A 8 26.31 -25.04 39.55
CA ARG A 8 25.91 -25.06 38.14
C ARG A 8 26.15 -23.67 37.53
N SER A 9 26.94 -23.66 36.48
CA SER A 9 27.18 -22.51 35.62
C SER A 9 25.84 -21.95 35.12
N ARG A 10 25.57 -20.66 35.41
CA ARG A 10 24.46 -19.92 34.83
C ARG A 10 24.70 -19.82 33.34
N GLY A 11 23.73 -20.24 32.54
CA GLY A 11 23.70 -20.05 31.11
C GLY A 11 23.93 -18.57 30.72
N ARG A 12 24.60 -18.38 29.59
CA ARG A 12 24.85 -17.07 28.98
C ARG A 12 23.55 -16.26 28.96
N PRO A 13 23.57 -14.96 29.36
CA PRO A 13 22.39 -14.10 29.24
C PRO A 13 21.85 -14.13 27.80
N PRO A 14 20.52 -14.15 27.60
CA PRO A 14 19.98 -13.98 26.26
C PRO A 14 20.56 -12.66 25.69
N GLY A 15 21.11 -12.72 24.48
CA GLY A 15 21.50 -11.53 23.73
C GLY A 15 20.31 -10.57 23.58
N PRO A 16 20.53 -9.29 23.22
CA PRO A 16 19.44 -8.34 23.03
C PRO A 16 18.36 -9.01 22.18
N GLY A 17 17.12 -9.00 22.70
CA GLY A 17 15.98 -9.65 22.06
C GLY A 17 15.94 -9.20 20.60
N VAL A 18 15.77 -10.16 19.68
CA VAL A 18 15.57 -9.83 18.27
C VAL A 18 14.35 -8.94 18.21
N ASP A 19 14.53 -7.71 17.70
CA ASP A 19 13.43 -6.80 17.44
C ASP A 19 12.52 -7.47 16.41
N LEU A 20 11.34 -7.90 16.87
CA LEU A 20 10.38 -8.62 16.03
C LEU A 20 9.88 -7.76 14.89
N ASP A 21 9.76 -6.45 15.12
CA ASP A 21 9.31 -5.50 14.09
C ASP A 21 10.38 -5.34 13.01
N SER A 22 11.65 -5.16 13.40
CA SER A 22 12.77 -5.13 12.45
C SER A 22 12.86 -6.42 11.64
N ARG A 23 12.69 -7.57 12.30
CA ARG A 23 12.69 -8.87 11.63
C ARG A 23 11.52 -9.03 10.65
N ARG A 24 10.35 -8.49 11.00
CA ARG A 24 9.18 -8.52 10.13
C ARG A 24 9.41 -7.67 8.88
N GLU A 25 10.01 -6.49 9.01
CA GLU A 25 10.36 -5.63 7.87
C GLU A 25 11.42 -6.28 6.96
N GLU A 26 12.47 -6.91 7.50
CA GLU A 26 13.47 -7.68 6.73
C GLU A 26 12.82 -8.79 5.89
N LEU A 27 11.83 -9.48 6.46
CA LEU A 27 11.10 -10.53 5.76
C LEU A 27 10.16 -9.96 4.67
N LEU A 28 9.57 -8.79 4.88
CA LEU A 28 8.78 -8.11 3.87
C LEU A 28 9.66 -7.67 2.69
N ASP A 29 10.87 -7.14 2.95
CA ASP A 29 11.83 -6.78 1.90
C ASP A 29 12.24 -8.01 1.08
N ALA A 30 12.54 -9.13 1.77
CA ALA A 30 12.86 -10.38 1.11
C ALA A 30 11.70 -10.93 0.27
N ALA A 31 10.46 -10.76 0.74
CA ALA A 31 9.27 -11.18 0.04
C ALA A 31 8.99 -10.32 -1.22
N GLU A 32 9.21 -9.02 -1.17
CA GLU A 32 9.13 -8.15 -2.35
C GLU A 32 10.10 -8.64 -3.45
N LEU A 33 11.35 -8.93 -3.09
CA LEU A 33 12.35 -9.45 -4.01
C LEU A 33 12.03 -10.86 -4.53
N GLU A 34 11.42 -11.71 -3.69
CA GLU A 34 11.03 -13.05 -4.08
C GLU A 34 9.87 -13.03 -5.05
N ILE A 35 8.86 -12.18 -4.81
CA ILE A 35 7.73 -11.96 -5.72
C ILE A 35 8.22 -11.34 -7.04
N ALA A 36 9.16 -10.39 -7.00
CA ALA A 36 9.72 -9.81 -8.22
C ALA A 36 10.37 -10.85 -9.14
N GLY A 37 10.96 -11.91 -8.56
CA GLY A 37 11.60 -12.99 -9.32
C GLY A 37 10.68 -14.14 -9.73
N HIS A 38 9.61 -14.40 -8.99
CA HIS A 38 8.77 -15.59 -9.14
C HIS A 38 7.28 -15.31 -9.31
N GLY A 39 6.85 -14.03 -9.22
CA GLY A 39 5.46 -13.64 -9.32
C GLY A 39 4.57 -14.36 -8.30
N SER A 40 3.43 -14.87 -8.78
CA SER A 40 2.48 -15.64 -7.96
C SER A 40 3.05 -16.97 -7.42
N ASP A 41 4.12 -17.50 -8.01
CA ASP A 41 4.69 -18.79 -7.63
C ASP A 41 5.70 -18.70 -6.47
N PHE A 42 5.86 -17.50 -5.89
CA PHE A 42 6.73 -17.31 -4.73
C PHE A 42 6.29 -18.16 -3.53
N GLY A 43 7.26 -18.60 -2.73
CA GLY A 43 7.01 -19.42 -1.54
C GLY A 43 7.75 -18.92 -0.31
N LEU A 44 7.19 -19.18 0.90
CA LEU A 44 7.82 -18.79 2.17
C LEU A 44 9.23 -19.37 2.36
N ALA A 45 9.53 -20.49 1.72
CA ALA A 45 10.88 -21.05 1.71
C ALA A 45 11.89 -20.19 0.94
N GLY A 46 11.46 -19.60 -0.19
CA GLY A 46 12.23 -18.65 -0.97
C GLY A 46 12.47 -17.35 -0.20
N VAL A 47 11.43 -16.84 0.45
CA VAL A 47 11.52 -15.68 1.34
C VAL A 47 12.54 -15.90 2.46
N ALA A 48 12.47 -17.05 3.17
CA ALA A 48 13.43 -17.42 4.21
C ALA A 48 14.87 -17.44 3.70
N LYS A 49 15.09 -18.10 2.55
CA LYS A 49 16.40 -18.18 1.90
C LYS A 49 16.95 -16.81 1.54
N ARG A 50 16.10 -15.94 0.97
CA ARG A 50 16.49 -14.60 0.54
C ARG A 50 16.80 -13.68 1.72
N ALA A 51 16.08 -13.80 2.82
CA ALA A 51 16.35 -13.08 4.06
C ALA A 51 17.56 -13.66 4.85
N GLY A 52 18.15 -14.78 4.42
CA GLY A 52 19.20 -15.44 5.18
C GLY A 52 18.71 -16.05 6.51
N LEU A 53 17.42 -16.40 6.59
CA LEU A 53 16.73 -16.87 7.77
C LEU A 53 16.24 -18.30 7.64
N THR A 54 15.90 -18.91 8.78
CA THR A 54 15.25 -20.22 8.79
C THR A 54 13.76 -20.12 8.47
N ARG A 55 13.15 -21.21 7.98
CA ARG A 55 11.69 -21.29 7.80
C ARG A 55 10.93 -21.02 9.10
N SER A 56 11.45 -21.49 10.23
CA SER A 56 10.84 -21.24 11.55
C SER A 56 10.79 -19.75 11.88
N ALA A 57 11.79 -18.96 11.48
CA ALA A 57 11.79 -17.52 11.68
C ALA A 57 10.69 -16.82 10.85
N VAL A 58 10.40 -17.31 9.63
CA VAL A 58 9.29 -16.80 8.81
C VAL A 58 7.95 -17.12 9.46
N TYR A 59 7.74 -18.36 9.91
CA TYR A 59 6.50 -18.78 10.60
C TYR A 59 6.32 -18.15 11.98
N ALA A 60 7.40 -17.68 12.61
CA ALA A 60 7.30 -16.88 13.84
C ALA A 60 6.80 -15.44 13.56
N ALA A 61 7.06 -14.90 12.36
CA ALA A 61 6.65 -13.56 11.96
C ALA A 61 5.31 -13.54 11.21
N PHE A 62 5.00 -14.59 10.45
CA PHE A 62 3.80 -14.70 9.61
C PHE A 62 3.19 -16.10 9.76
N THR A 63 1.91 -16.15 10.10
CA THR A 63 1.17 -17.42 10.31
C THR A 63 1.20 -18.29 9.06
N ASP A 64 1.03 -17.65 7.89
CA ASP A 64 1.02 -18.31 6.60
C ASP A 64 1.38 -17.32 5.46
N ARG A 65 1.25 -17.80 4.23
CA ARG A 65 1.50 -16.98 3.03
C ARG A 65 0.51 -15.83 2.88
N ASP A 66 -0.72 -16.03 3.32
CA ASP A 66 -1.79 -15.03 3.21
C ASP A 66 -1.58 -13.87 4.20
N ASP A 67 -1.12 -14.16 5.42
CA ASP A 67 -0.72 -13.15 6.41
C ASP A 67 0.46 -12.31 5.91
N LEU A 68 1.47 -12.92 5.28
CA LEU A 68 2.57 -12.22 4.64
C LEU A 68 2.06 -11.30 3.52
N LEU A 69 1.18 -11.81 2.65
CA LEU A 69 0.59 -11.01 1.56
C LEU A 69 -0.26 -9.86 2.09
N THR A 70 -1.00 -10.07 3.17
CA THR A 70 -1.79 -9.03 3.83
C THR A 70 -0.88 -7.92 4.37
N ALA A 71 0.24 -8.28 4.99
CA ALA A 71 1.23 -7.32 5.48
C ALA A 71 1.89 -6.54 4.32
N LEU A 72 2.26 -7.22 3.23
CA LEU A 72 2.78 -6.56 2.02
C LEU A 72 1.75 -5.62 1.39
N THR A 73 0.49 -6.07 1.27
CA THR A 73 -0.60 -5.25 0.73
C THR A 73 -0.74 -3.95 1.54
N ARG A 74 -0.73 -4.05 2.87
CA ARG A 74 -0.80 -2.88 3.76
C ARG A 74 0.43 -1.97 3.60
N ARG A 75 1.64 -2.54 3.52
CA ARG A 75 2.88 -1.78 3.34
C ARG A 75 2.84 -0.95 2.06
N HIS A 76 2.45 -1.55 0.94
CA HIS A 76 2.35 -0.86 -0.35
C HIS A 76 1.18 0.13 -0.39
N ALA A 77 0.03 -0.20 0.18
CA ALA A 77 -1.08 0.75 0.31
C ALA A 77 -0.67 2.00 1.11
N ASN A 78 0.11 1.83 2.19
CA ASN A 78 0.66 2.95 2.95
C ASN A 78 1.62 3.82 2.12
N ARG A 79 2.49 3.21 1.32
CA ARG A 79 3.40 3.97 0.42
C ARG A 79 2.60 4.75 -0.62
N ILE A 80 1.65 4.10 -1.30
CA ILE A 80 0.78 4.74 -2.31
C ILE A 80 0.02 5.92 -1.69
N THR A 81 -0.60 5.75 -0.52
CA THR A 81 -1.34 6.85 0.13
C THR A 81 -0.42 7.98 0.60
N ALA A 82 0.81 7.67 1.03
CA ALA A 82 1.80 8.69 1.37
C ALA A 82 2.23 9.52 0.14
N ASP A 83 2.47 8.86 -0.99
CA ASP A 83 2.82 9.51 -2.26
C ASP A 83 1.66 10.38 -2.78
N MET A 84 0.42 9.87 -2.70
CA MET A 84 -0.78 10.66 -3.02
C MET A 84 -0.90 11.89 -2.11
N ALA A 85 -0.72 11.74 -0.80
CA ALA A 85 -0.78 12.85 0.15
C ALA A 85 0.29 13.91 -0.14
N ALA A 86 1.52 13.49 -0.48
CA ALA A 86 2.60 14.40 -0.83
C ALA A 86 2.22 15.25 -2.04
N VAL A 87 1.73 14.63 -3.10
CA VAL A 87 1.26 15.34 -4.31
C VAL A 87 0.13 16.32 -4.00
N LEU A 88 -0.87 15.90 -3.22
CA LEU A 88 -2.02 16.74 -2.87
C LEU A 88 -1.62 17.96 -2.02
N ASN A 89 -0.53 17.85 -1.25
CA ASN A 89 0.00 18.96 -0.46
C ASN A 89 0.83 19.94 -1.31
N GLU A 90 1.61 19.44 -2.27
CA GLU A 90 2.48 20.25 -3.12
C GLU A 90 1.72 21.01 -4.20
N VAL A 91 0.77 20.37 -4.86
CA VAL A 91 0.01 20.90 -5.99
C VAL A 91 -1.30 21.50 -5.49
N LYS A 92 -1.68 22.69 -5.98
CA LYS A 92 -2.93 23.36 -5.57
C LYS A 92 -4.03 23.33 -6.63
N ASP A 93 -3.69 23.10 -7.88
CA ASP A 93 -4.67 22.95 -8.96
C ASP A 93 -5.35 21.57 -8.87
N PRO A 94 -6.69 21.49 -8.71
CA PRO A 94 -7.39 20.22 -8.48
C PRO A 94 -7.28 19.24 -9.67
N ARG A 95 -7.21 19.74 -10.91
CA ARG A 95 -7.04 18.87 -12.09
C ARG A 95 -5.63 18.28 -12.13
N VAL A 96 -4.62 19.09 -11.81
CA VAL A 96 -3.23 18.60 -11.71
C VAL A 96 -3.08 17.63 -10.54
N GLN A 97 -3.76 17.87 -9.40
CA GLN A 97 -3.82 16.91 -8.28
C GLN A 97 -4.43 15.57 -8.72
N THR A 98 -5.55 15.61 -9.46
CA THR A 98 -6.20 14.39 -9.99
C THR A 98 -5.23 13.63 -10.90
N ARG A 99 -4.60 14.34 -11.86
CA ARG A 99 -3.61 13.74 -12.76
C ARG A 99 -2.45 13.07 -12.02
N ALA A 100 -1.89 13.78 -11.07
CA ALA A 100 -0.74 13.27 -10.31
C ALA A 100 -1.12 12.07 -9.41
N THR A 101 -2.35 12.05 -8.87
CA THR A 101 -2.87 10.91 -8.11
C THR A 101 -3.04 9.66 -9.00
N VAL A 102 -3.52 9.84 -10.24
CA VAL A 102 -3.58 8.75 -11.23
C VAL A 102 -2.18 8.26 -11.58
N ASP A 103 -1.21 9.17 -11.78
CA ASP A 103 0.18 8.83 -12.11
C ASP A 103 0.89 8.06 -10.98
N VAL A 104 0.58 8.34 -9.72
CA VAL A 104 1.12 7.56 -8.58
C VAL A 104 0.78 6.07 -8.72
N LEU A 105 -0.48 5.74 -9.01
CA LEU A 105 -0.91 4.34 -9.18
C LEU A 105 -0.33 3.72 -10.45
N ALA A 106 -0.34 4.44 -11.57
CA ALA A 106 0.21 3.95 -12.83
C ALA A 106 1.71 3.67 -12.71
N ARG A 107 2.46 4.56 -12.10
CA ARG A 107 3.89 4.41 -11.82
C ARG A 107 4.17 3.22 -10.92
N TRP A 108 3.42 3.09 -9.81
CA TRP A 108 3.60 1.95 -8.91
C TRP A 108 3.43 0.62 -9.62
N MET A 109 2.42 0.47 -10.47
CA MET A 109 2.20 -0.77 -11.24
C MET A 109 3.28 -0.98 -12.31
N GLU A 110 3.74 0.09 -12.96
CA GLU A 110 4.80 0.03 -13.97
C GLU A 110 6.15 -0.39 -13.36
N ASP A 111 6.51 0.19 -12.22
CA ASP A 111 7.78 -0.07 -11.55
C ASP A 111 7.79 -1.44 -10.84
N ASN A 112 6.61 -2.00 -10.54
CA ASN A 112 6.47 -3.24 -9.78
C ASN A 112 5.53 -4.27 -10.46
N PRO A 113 5.80 -4.72 -11.70
CA PRO A 113 4.84 -5.49 -12.50
C PRO A 113 4.44 -6.82 -11.83
N GLN A 114 5.38 -7.59 -11.29
CA GLN A 114 5.09 -8.86 -10.62
C GLN A 114 4.40 -8.67 -9.28
N LEU A 115 4.82 -7.66 -8.53
CA LEU A 115 4.25 -7.34 -7.23
C LEU A 115 2.82 -6.81 -7.37
N SER A 116 2.57 -5.94 -8.35
CA SER A 116 1.24 -5.40 -8.64
C SER A 116 0.28 -6.50 -9.09
N ALA A 117 0.72 -7.44 -9.92
CA ALA A 117 -0.09 -8.59 -10.33
C ALA A 117 -0.57 -9.43 -9.12
N VAL A 118 0.24 -9.52 -8.06
CA VAL A 118 -0.08 -10.26 -6.84
C VAL A 118 -0.91 -9.43 -5.85
N LEU A 119 -0.59 -8.14 -5.67
CA LEU A 119 -1.17 -7.32 -4.61
C LEU A 119 -2.38 -6.49 -5.06
N ALA A 120 -2.45 -6.05 -6.35
CA ALA A 120 -3.54 -5.20 -6.81
C ALA A 120 -4.94 -5.83 -6.64
N PRO A 121 -5.16 -7.13 -6.95
CA PRO A 121 -6.45 -7.77 -6.71
C PRO A 121 -6.85 -7.77 -5.22
N ARG A 122 -5.88 -7.88 -4.32
CA ARG A 122 -6.11 -7.84 -2.87
C ARG A 122 -6.47 -6.44 -2.40
N MET A 123 -5.81 -5.41 -2.92
CA MET A 123 -6.13 -4.01 -2.65
C MET A 123 -7.54 -3.66 -3.13
N GLN A 124 -7.95 -4.13 -4.32
CA GLN A 124 -9.30 -3.94 -4.86
C GLN A 124 -10.37 -4.67 -4.06
N ALA A 125 -10.10 -5.89 -3.62
CA ALA A 125 -11.02 -6.68 -2.81
C ALA A 125 -11.22 -6.13 -1.38
N GLY A 126 -10.50 -5.07 -1.01
CA GLY A 126 -10.60 -4.46 0.31
C GLY A 126 -10.00 -5.34 1.42
N VAL A 127 -9.12 -6.28 1.08
CA VAL A 127 -8.41 -7.08 2.07
C VAL A 127 -7.57 -6.15 2.94
N GLY A 128 -7.95 -6.04 4.21
CA GLY A 128 -7.29 -5.20 5.19
C GLY A 128 -7.73 -3.73 5.14
N ASP A 129 -9.05 -3.47 5.03
CA ASP A 129 -9.64 -2.12 4.97
C ASP A 129 -8.84 -1.26 3.96
N SER A 130 -9.29 -1.19 2.72
CA SER A 130 -8.48 -0.60 1.63
C SER A 130 -8.08 0.83 1.97
N GLN A 131 -6.87 1.00 2.50
CA GLN A 131 -6.35 2.30 2.93
C GLN A 131 -6.37 3.32 1.79
N VAL A 132 -6.14 2.85 0.56
CA VAL A 132 -6.21 3.70 -0.64
C VAL A 132 -7.64 4.19 -0.87
N THR A 133 -8.62 3.30 -0.79
CA THR A 133 -10.05 3.67 -0.95
C THR A 133 -10.51 4.58 0.19
N GLY A 134 -10.16 4.25 1.43
CA GLY A 134 -10.49 5.08 2.60
C GLY A 134 -9.85 6.47 2.55
N PHE A 135 -8.62 6.56 2.05
CA PHE A 135 -7.95 7.84 1.84
C PHE A 135 -8.67 8.68 0.78
N LEU A 136 -9.05 8.11 -0.36
CA LEU A 136 -9.83 8.82 -1.37
C LEU A 136 -11.23 9.22 -0.86
N GLU A 137 -11.89 8.37 -0.07
CA GLU A 137 -13.16 8.70 0.57
C GLU A 137 -13.03 9.93 1.47
N TYR A 138 -11.96 10.00 2.27
CA TYR A 138 -11.63 11.17 3.09
C TYR A 138 -11.40 12.43 2.23
N ILE A 139 -10.67 12.33 1.12
CA ILE A 139 -10.44 13.46 0.21
C ILE A 139 -11.76 13.94 -0.41
N PHE A 140 -12.62 13.04 -0.88
CA PHE A 140 -13.93 13.40 -1.42
C PHE A 140 -14.86 13.99 -0.35
N ASP A 141 -14.80 13.53 0.90
CA ASP A 141 -15.58 14.12 1.99
C ASP A 141 -15.19 15.57 2.23
N ILE A 142 -13.89 15.89 2.22
CA ILE A 142 -13.38 17.26 2.28
C ILE A 142 -13.89 18.07 1.07
N ALA A 143 -13.72 17.54 -0.13
CA ALA A 143 -14.12 18.23 -1.36
C ALA A 143 -15.62 18.54 -1.37
N PHE A 144 -16.47 17.57 -1.07
CA PHE A 144 -17.92 17.80 -0.98
C PHE A 144 -18.32 18.75 0.13
N THR A 145 -17.57 18.81 1.23
CA THR A 145 -17.80 19.79 2.29
C THR A 145 -17.52 21.22 1.78
N GLN A 146 -16.47 21.43 0.98
CA GLN A 146 -16.11 22.74 0.47
C GLN A 146 -17.10 23.32 -0.57
N ILE A 147 -17.72 22.43 -1.36
CA ILE A 147 -18.70 22.85 -2.39
C ILE A 147 -20.15 22.75 -1.93
N ASP A 148 -20.40 22.57 -0.61
CA ASP A 148 -21.73 22.33 -0.05
C ASP A 148 -22.48 21.18 -0.74
N GLY A 149 -21.71 20.15 -1.14
CA GLY A 149 -22.20 19.00 -1.88
C GLY A 149 -22.71 17.88 -0.95
N ASN A 150 -23.27 16.84 -1.57
CA ASN A 150 -23.77 15.69 -0.83
C ASN A 150 -22.60 14.80 -0.34
N ARG A 151 -22.17 14.93 0.91
CA ARG A 151 -21.10 14.14 1.53
C ARG A 151 -21.33 12.63 1.48
N ARG A 152 -22.60 12.17 1.39
CA ARG A 152 -22.91 10.74 1.21
C ARG A 152 -22.36 10.18 -0.11
N ALA A 153 -22.02 11.06 -1.07
CA ALA A 153 -21.41 10.66 -2.34
C ALA A 153 -19.91 10.30 -2.20
N ALA A 154 -19.23 10.70 -1.13
CA ALA A 154 -17.78 10.46 -0.97
C ALA A 154 -17.42 8.97 -1.07
N ALA A 155 -18.12 8.11 -0.35
CA ALA A 155 -17.87 6.66 -0.37
C ALA A 155 -18.08 6.00 -1.75
N PRO A 156 -19.22 6.17 -2.45
CA PRO A 156 -19.39 5.60 -3.78
C PRO A 156 -18.45 6.22 -4.82
N TRP A 157 -18.14 7.52 -4.71
CA TRP A 157 -17.18 8.17 -5.63
C TRP A 157 -15.76 7.64 -5.45
N ALA A 158 -15.29 7.49 -4.22
CA ALA A 158 -13.97 6.91 -3.96
C ALA A 158 -13.84 5.53 -4.59
N ARG A 159 -14.85 4.69 -4.45
CA ARG A 159 -14.87 3.32 -5.02
C ARG A 159 -14.95 3.33 -6.53
N ALA A 160 -15.76 4.21 -7.11
CA ALA A 160 -15.87 4.35 -8.57
C ALA A 160 -14.57 4.83 -9.19
N VAL A 161 -13.95 5.88 -8.62
CA VAL A 161 -12.70 6.46 -9.12
C VAL A 161 -11.56 5.48 -8.98
N ILE A 162 -11.36 4.87 -7.81
CA ILE A 162 -10.26 3.92 -7.62
C ILE A 162 -10.44 2.69 -8.50
N GLY A 163 -11.68 2.19 -8.65
CA GLY A 163 -11.98 1.09 -9.55
C GLY A 163 -11.68 1.40 -11.01
N ALA A 164 -12.04 2.61 -11.46
CA ALA A 164 -11.74 3.07 -12.82
C ALA A 164 -10.22 3.16 -13.05
N ILE A 165 -9.47 3.77 -12.12
CA ILE A 165 -8.02 3.89 -12.21
C ILE A 165 -7.37 2.51 -12.23
N TRP A 166 -7.71 1.62 -11.28
CA TRP A 166 -7.16 0.27 -11.21
C TRP A 166 -7.40 -0.52 -12.49
N THR A 167 -8.63 -0.53 -12.99
CA THR A 167 -9.00 -1.27 -14.19
C THR A 167 -8.28 -0.74 -15.43
N ALA A 168 -8.20 0.59 -15.58
CA ALA A 168 -7.51 1.21 -16.70
C ALA A 168 -5.99 0.93 -16.66
N VAL A 169 -5.36 1.09 -15.49
CA VAL A 169 -3.92 0.87 -15.34
C VAL A 169 -3.56 -0.61 -15.46
N GLN A 170 -4.39 -1.53 -14.92
CA GLN A 170 -4.19 -2.96 -15.10
C GLN A 170 -4.25 -3.35 -16.58
N TRP A 171 -5.30 -2.95 -17.30
CA TRP A 171 -5.41 -3.18 -18.73
C TRP A 171 -4.18 -2.65 -19.49
N TRP A 172 -3.77 -1.43 -19.20
CA TRP A 172 -2.59 -0.83 -19.83
C TRP A 172 -1.30 -1.59 -19.49
N SER A 173 -1.15 -2.06 -18.25
CA SER A 173 0.06 -2.83 -17.85
C SER A 173 0.22 -4.13 -18.63
N GLU A 174 -0.89 -4.72 -19.08
CA GLU A 174 -0.92 -5.95 -19.88
C GLU A 174 -0.73 -5.68 -21.39
N THR A 175 -1.27 -4.57 -21.88
CA THR A 175 -1.34 -4.29 -23.33
C THR A 175 -0.26 -3.36 -23.84
N ARG A 176 0.20 -2.42 -23.01
CA ARG A 176 1.21 -1.40 -23.33
C ARG A 176 0.96 -0.69 -24.66
N THR A 177 -0.30 -0.37 -24.95
CA THR A 177 -0.72 0.22 -26.24
C THR A 177 -0.42 1.71 -26.35
N MET A 178 -0.09 2.37 -25.25
CA MET A 178 0.25 3.79 -25.17
C MET A 178 1.29 4.05 -24.08
N GLU A 179 1.89 5.24 -24.09
CA GLU A 179 2.80 5.67 -23.02
C GLU A 179 2.02 5.94 -21.71
N ARG A 180 2.71 5.80 -20.55
CA ARG A 180 2.09 6.05 -19.25
C ARG A 180 1.44 7.43 -19.15
N GLY A 181 2.12 8.48 -19.65
CA GLY A 181 1.61 9.84 -19.62
C GLY A 181 0.29 9.99 -20.35
N GLU A 182 0.14 9.36 -21.51
CA GLU A 182 -1.08 9.33 -22.32
C GLU A 182 -2.23 8.62 -21.60
N LEU A 183 -1.98 7.45 -21.01
CA LEU A 183 -2.96 6.75 -20.15
C LEU A 183 -3.44 7.65 -19.01
N VAL A 184 -2.47 8.27 -18.31
CA VAL A 184 -2.77 9.15 -17.16
C VAL A 184 -3.64 10.34 -17.59
N ASP A 185 -3.37 10.94 -18.75
CA ASP A 185 -4.16 12.03 -19.28
C ASP A 185 -5.59 11.59 -19.59
N HIS A 186 -5.78 10.46 -20.30
CA HIS A 186 -7.11 9.93 -20.61
C HIS A 186 -7.93 9.59 -19.35
N VAL A 187 -7.32 8.95 -18.36
CA VAL A 187 -8.01 8.62 -17.11
C VAL A 187 -8.32 9.87 -16.30
N THR A 188 -7.43 10.86 -16.32
CA THR A 188 -7.65 12.15 -15.66
C THR A 188 -8.82 12.89 -16.28
N ASP A 189 -8.87 12.97 -17.60
CA ASP A 189 -9.96 13.64 -18.33
C ASP A 189 -11.31 12.99 -18.00
N LEU A 190 -11.38 11.66 -18.01
CA LEU A 190 -12.59 10.93 -17.64
C LEU A 190 -13.05 11.27 -16.21
N ILE A 191 -12.14 11.27 -15.24
CA ILE A 191 -12.46 11.58 -13.84
C ILE A 191 -12.82 13.05 -13.68
N TRP A 192 -12.08 13.93 -14.34
CA TRP A 192 -12.24 15.37 -14.22
C TRP A 192 -13.55 15.88 -14.81
N GLU A 193 -13.93 15.41 -15.97
CA GLU A 193 -15.22 15.76 -16.58
C GLU A 193 -16.39 15.32 -15.68
N GLY A 194 -16.28 14.18 -15.03
CA GLY A 194 -17.26 13.74 -14.04
C GLY A 194 -17.28 14.61 -12.78
N PHE A 195 -16.11 15.01 -12.27
CA PHE A 195 -15.99 15.79 -11.02
C PHE A 195 -16.32 17.28 -11.22
N SER A 196 -15.88 17.88 -12.33
CA SER A 196 -16.17 19.30 -12.64
C SER A 196 -17.65 19.55 -12.84
N GLY A 197 -18.40 18.56 -13.35
CA GLY A 197 -19.85 18.62 -13.51
C GLY A 197 -20.64 18.85 -12.21
N VAL A 198 -20.02 18.58 -11.04
CA VAL A 198 -20.63 18.85 -9.71
C VAL A 198 -19.94 19.99 -8.95
N GLY A 199 -19.20 20.85 -9.66
CA GLY A 199 -18.55 22.03 -9.07
C GLY A 199 -17.13 21.80 -8.56
N GLY A 200 -16.50 20.67 -8.92
CA GLY A 200 -15.16 20.28 -8.45
C GLY A 200 -14.05 21.27 -8.80
N ALA A 201 -14.25 22.13 -9.81
CA ALA A 201 -13.31 23.19 -10.17
C ALA A 201 -13.11 24.25 -9.04
N ALA A 202 -14.08 24.39 -8.13
CA ALA A 202 -14.03 25.32 -7.00
C ALA A 202 -13.35 24.71 -5.75
N VAL A 203 -12.95 23.43 -5.79
CA VAL A 203 -12.38 22.73 -4.63
C VAL A 203 -10.91 23.09 -4.45
N SER A 204 -10.54 23.49 -3.23
CA SER A 204 -9.15 23.61 -2.76
C SER A 204 -8.94 22.68 -1.57
N LEU A 205 -8.06 21.70 -1.73
CA LEU A 205 -7.78 20.77 -0.64
C LEU A 205 -6.85 21.42 0.39
N PRO A 206 -7.13 21.24 1.70
CA PRO A 206 -6.18 21.56 2.75
C PRO A 206 -4.98 20.61 2.68
N ASP A 207 -3.96 20.85 3.51
CA ASP A 207 -2.88 19.89 3.68
C ASP A 207 -3.43 18.55 4.19
N VAL A 208 -3.14 17.49 3.46
CA VAL A 208 -3.60 16.14 3.76
C VAL A 208 -2.42 15.28 4.21
N HIS A 209 -2.68 14.41 5.17
CA HIS A 209 -1.67 13.49 5.69
C HIS A 209 -2.12 12.05 5.45
N ALA A 210 -1.18 11.21 5.04
CA ALA A 210 -1.44 9.78 4.99
C ALA A 210 -1.80 9.27 6.40
N PRO A 211 -2.71 8.30 6.52
CA PRO A 211 -3.09 7.75 7.82
C PRO A 211 -1.85 7.27 8.57
N LYS A 212 -1.68 7.74 9.82
CA LYS A 212 -0.60 7.27 10.70
C LYS A 212 -0.82 5.78 10.96
N ARG A 213 0.29 5.03 10.99
CA ARG A 213 0.26 3.64 11.45
C ARG A 213 -0.30 3.63 12.88
N ASP A 214 -1.49 3.07 13.07
CA ASP A 214 -1.88 2.63 14.39
C ASP A 214 -0.96 1.45 14.75
N HIS A 215 -0.04 1.65 15.66
CA HIS A 215 0.66 0.56 16.33
C HIS A 215 -0.39 -0.16 17.18
N PRO A 216 -0.73 -1.42 16.92
CA PRO A 216 -1.50 -2.20 17.86
C PRO A 216 -0.55 -2.57 19.01
N GLY A 217 -0.67 -1.88 20.14
CA GLY A 217 0.10 -2.29 21.30
C GLY A 217 0.35 -1.19 22.32
N SER A 218 -0.60 -0.94 23.16
CA SER A 218 -0.37 -0.58 24.56
C SER A 218 -1.28 -1.43 25.42
#